data_ae142610c69e847a79f8e6a67c1eb6bb
#
_entry.id   ae142610c69e847a79f8e6a67c1eb6bb
#
_cell.length_a   1.000
_cell.length_b   1.000
_cell.length_c   1.000
_cell.angle_alpha   90.00
_cell.angle_beta   90.00
_cell.angle_gamma   90.00
#
_symmetry.space_group_name_H-M   'P 1'
#
loop_
_entity.id
_entity.type
_entity.pdbx_description
1 polymer ?
#
loop_
_entity_poly.entity_id
_entity_poly.type
_entity_poly.pdbx_seq_one_letter_code
_entity_poly.pdbx_strand_id
1 'polypeptide(L)'
;MEFLSLETIQSLASQYGYLAVFVGILLENLGIPLPGETITIVGGFLAGSGELNYWFVLGSAAMGAFIGGIGGYFVGKYGGWKLILAGAKVFRIQEIQLEEIKTKFSKNSVKAVFFGRFIPLIRIFSSPMAGVVEMPFAKFLGINLAGAITWASVMTTLAFFVGKVVSLEQLLEWVSKFAILALFIAIGFIVVPIWLESRTLKSGEGE
;
A
#
# COMPACT_ATOMS: atom_id res chain seq x y z
N MET A 1 29.96 -4.56 4.96
CA MET A 1 28.54 -4.35 4.58
C MET A 1 27.98 -5.60 3.89
N GLU A 2 28.07 -6.74 4.56
CA GLU A 2 27.63 -8.06 4.02
C GLU A 2 26.12 -8.33 4.19
N PHE A 3 25.40 -7.53 4.99
CA PHE A 3 23.97 -7.75 5.26
C PHE A 3 23.03 -7.44 4.06
N LEU A 4 23.56 -6.89 2.98
CA LEU A 4 22.82 -6.58 1.74
C LEU A 4 23.36 -7.35 0.54
N SER A 5 24.00 -8.50 0.74
CA SER A 5 24.38 -9.36 -0.38
C SER A 5 23.11 -9.91 -1.05
N LEU A 6 23.13 -10.06 -2.36
CA LEU A 6 22.06 -10.68 -3.14
C LEU A 6 21.65 -12.03 -2.56
N GLU A 7 22.59 -12.83 -2.12
CA GLU A 7 22.36 -14.13 -1.48
C GLU A 7 21.59 -14.01 -0.17
N THR A 8 21.86 -12.99 0.66
CA THR A 8 21.13 -12.75 1.90
C THR A 8 19.70 -12.31 1.62
N ILE A 9 19.50 -11.42 0.63
CA ILE A 9 18.16 -10.97 0.21
C ILE A 9 17.35 -12.15 -0.33
N GLN A 10 17.95 -12.99 -1.17
CA GLN A 10 17.31 -14.18 -1.73
C GLN A 10 16.96 -15.21 -0.66
N SER A 11 17.86 -15.47 0.28
CA SER A 11 17.61 -16.42 1.39
C SER A 11 16.48 -15.93 2.30
N LEU A 12 16.46 -14.65 2.66
CA LEU A 12 15.38 -14.04 3.46
C LEU A 12 14.06 -14.03 2.70
N ALA A 13 14.09 -13.72 1.40
CA ALA A 13 12.90 -13.72 0.56
C ALA A 13 12.31 -15.12 0.42
N SER A 14 13.13 -16.16 0.20
CA SER A 14 12.66 -17.55 0.08
C SER A 14 12.10 -18.10 1.39
N GLN A 15 12.63 -17.68 2.54
CA GLN A 15 12.19 -18.15 3.84
C GLN A 15 10.97 -17.40 4.39
N TYR A 16 10.94 -16.09 4.23
CA TYR A 16 9.91 -15.23 4.85
C TYR A 16 9.02 -14.47 3.86
N GLY A 17 9.31 -14.54 2.56
CA GLY A 17 8.63 -13.73 1.54
C GLY A 17 7.11 -13.89 1.54
N TYR A 18 6.61 -15.13 1.62
CA TYR A 18 5.17 -15.39 1.68
C TYR A 18 4.52 -14.85 2.94
N LEU A 19 5.20 -15.02 4.08
CA LEU A 19 4.73 -14.51 5.37
C LEU A 19 4.74 -12.98 5.39
N ALA A 20 5.77 -12.36 4.85
CA ALA A 20 5.87 -10.91 4.73
C ALA A 20 4.73 -10.34 3.87
N VAL A 21 4.42 -10.96 2.72
CA VAL A 21 3.28 -10.59 1.88
C VAL A 21 1.96 -10.73 2.64
N PHE A 22 1.73 -11.88 3.29
CA PHE A 22 0.51 -12.13 4.04
C PHE A 22 0.32 -11.11 5.18
N VAL A 23 1.32 -10.98 6.06
CA VAL A 23 1.26 -10.09 7.23
C VAL A 23 1.20 -8.62 6.82
N GLY A 24 2.02 -8.21 5.83
CA GLY A 24 2.03 -6.84 5.33
C GLY A 24 0.65 -6.40 4.82
N ILE A 25 0.03 -7.23 3.98
CA ILE A 25 -1.32 -6.95 3.44
C ILE A 25 -2.40 -7.06 4.52
N LEU A 26 -2.29 -8.03 5.43
CA LEU A 26 -3.23 -8.18 6.54
C LEU A 26 -3.25 -6.92 7.42
N LEU A 27 -2.09 -6.47 7.86
CA LEU A 27 -1.96 -5.31 8.75
C LEU A 27 -2.40 -4.00 8.04
N GLU A 28 -2.05 -3.84 6.77
CA GLU A 28 -2.50 -2.69 5.98
C GLU A 28 -4.04 -2.64 5.86
N ASN A 29 -4.69 -3.78 5.63
CA ASN A 29 -6.16 -3.85 5.56
C ASN A 29 -6.85 -3.73 6.93
N LEU A 30 -6.12 -3.91 8.04
CA LEU A 30 -6.56 -3.56 9.39
C LEU A 30 -6.50 -2.05 9.68
N GLY A 31 -5.87 -1.26 8.79
CA GLY A 31 -5.71 0.19 8.94
C GLY A 31 -4.35 0.62 9.48
N ILE A 32 -3.37 -0.29 9.60
CA ILE A 32 -1.99 0.05 9.96
C ILE A 32 -1.28 0.56 8.70
N PRO A 33 -0.65 1.75 8.70
CA PRO A 33 0.00 2.32 7.52
C PRO A 33 1.31 1.59 7.19
N LEU A 34 1.19 0.43 6.57
CA LEU A 34 2.31 -0.35 6.06
C LEU A 34 2.31 -0.35 4.53
N PRO A 35 3.47 -0.43 3.89
CA PRO A 35 3.58 -0.46 2.43
C PRO A 35 3.31 -1.88 1.88
N GLY A 36 2.15 -2.46 2.21
CA GLY A 36 1.78 -3.83 1.82
C GLY A 36 1.67 -4.01 0.30
N GLU A 37 1.28 -2.96 -0.44
CA GLU A 37 1.33 -2.97 -1.91
C GLU A 37 2.74 -3.19 -2.42
N THR A 38 3.71 -2.46 -1.88
CA THR A 38 5.12 -2.61 -2.25
C THR A 38 5.61 -4.01 -1.94
N ILE A 39 5.26 -4.56 -0.77
CA ILE A 39 5.62 -5.94 -0.39
C ILE A 39 5.00 -6.95 -1.38
N THR A 40 3.75 -6.76 -1.80
CA THR A 40 3.09 -7.63 -2.80
C THR A 40 3.72 -7.52 -4.18
N ILE A 41 4.08 -6.31 -4.60
CA ILE A 41 4.79 -6.07 -5.88
C ILE A 41 6.16 -6.75 -5.85
N VAL A 42 6.92 -6.59 -4.77
CA VAL A 42 8.22 -7.27 -4.60
C VAL A 42 8.05 -8.79 -4.61
N GLY A 43 7.08 -9.33 -3.88
CA GLY A 43 6.77 -10.77 -3.89
C GLY A 43 6.40 -11.29 -5.28
N GLY A 44 5.57 -10.57 -6.02
CA GLY A 44 5.20 -10.90 -7.39
C GLY A 44 6.38 -10.85 -8.36
N PHE A 45 7.23 -9.83 -8.23
CA PHE A 45 8.47 -9.70 -8.99
C PHE A 45 9.42 -10.89 -8.72
N LEU A 46 9.67 -11.23 -7.45
CA LEU A 46 10.50 -12.37 -7.07
C LEU A 46 9.91 -13.71 -7.55
N ALA A 47 8.59 -13.80 -7.65
CA ALA A 47 7.97 -14.96 -8.27
C ALA A 47 8.21 -15.00 -9.79
N GLY A 48 8.26 -13.85 -10.46
CA GLY A 48 8.58 -13.72 -11.88
C GLY A 48 10.04 -14.06 -12.20
N SER A 49 10.98 -13.68 -11.34
CA SER A 49 12.40 -14.00 -11.45
C SER A 49 12.75 -15.46 -11.04
N GLY A 50 11.76 -16.22 -10.51
CA GLY A 50 11.95 -17.63 -10.13
C GLY A 50 12.36 -17.87 -8.68
N GLU A 51 12.50 -16.83 -7.87
CA GLU A 51 12.89 -16.92 -6.46
C GLU A 51 11.72 -17.37 -5.56
N LEU A 52 10.49 -17.03 -5.93
CA LEU A 52 9.27 -17.40 -5.21
C LEU A 52 8.28 -18.13 -6.13
N ASN A 53 7.37 -18.91 -5.52
CA ASN A 53 6.27 -19.53 -6.27
C ASN A 53 5.10 -18.54 -6.40
N TYR A 54 4.68 -18.30 -7.65
CA TYR A 54 3.58 -17.38 -7.97
C TYR A 54 2.28 -17.65 -7.18
N TRP A 55 1.87 -18.92 -7.11
CA TRP A 55 0.62 -19.29 -6.45
C TRP A 55 0.63 -19.06 -4.94
N PHE A 56 1.78 -19.25 -4.31
CA PHE A 56 1.93 -18.98 -2.87
C PHE A 56 1.96 -17.49 -2.58
N VAL A 57 2.59 -16.66 -3.43
CA VAL A 57 2.54 -15.19 -3.32
C VAL A 57 1.12 -14.70 -3.49
N LEU A 58 0.42 -15.16 -4.55
CA LEU A 58 -0.97 -14.82 -4.82
C LEU A 58 -1.90 -15.22 -3.65
N GLY A 59 -1.75 -16.44 -3.17
CA GLY A 59 -2.51 -16.95 -2.02
C GLY A 59 -2.28 -16.14 -0.76
N SER A 60 -1.02 -15.82 -0.45
CA SER A 60 -0.65 -15.00 0.71
C SER A 60 -1.25 -13.60 0.63
N ALA A 61 -1.15 -12.93 -0.53
CA ALA A 61 -1.73 -11.61 -0.74
C ALA A 61 -3.27 -11.63 -0.65
N ALA A 62 -3.92 -12.61 -1.29
CA ALA A 62 -5.38 -12.75 -1.27
C ALA A 62 -5.90 -13.04 0.15
N MET A 63 -5.26 -13.97 0.88
CA MET A 63 -5.66 -14.31 2.25
C MET A 63 -5.39 -13.16 3.22
N GLY A 64 -4.24 -12.48 3.12
CA GLY A 64 -3.94 -11.29 3.92
C GLY A 64 -4.98 -10.18 3.71
N ALA A 65 -5.33 -9.90 2.45
CA ALA A 65 -6.34 -8.91 2.10
C ALA A 65 -7.75 -9.32 2.57
N PHE A 66 -8.10 -10.60 2.48
CA PHE A 66 -9.39 -11.12 2.91
C PHE A 66 -9.54 -11.05 4.43
N ILE A 67 -8.59 -11.61 5.18
CA ILE A 67 -8.63 -11.67 6.65
C ILE A 67 -8.48 -10.27 7.25
N GLY A 68 -7.54 -9.46 6.73
CA GLY A 68 -7.38 -8.07 7.14
C GLY A 68 -8.64 -7.24 6.89
N GLY A 69 -9.32 -7.46 5.74
CA GLY A 69 -10.61 -6.84 5.45
C GLY A 69 -11.71 -7.21 6.45
N ILE A 70 -11.78 -8.48 6.89
CA ILE A 70 -12.71 -8.91 7.95
C ILE A 70 -12.42 -8.16 9.25
N GLY A 71 -11.14 -8.09 9.65
CA GLY A 71 -10.74 -7.33 10.82
C GLY A 71 -11.11 -5.85 10.70
N GLY A 72 -10.81 -5.22 9.55
CA GLY A 72 -11.19 -3.84 9.26
C GLY A 72 -12.69 -3.59 9.35
N TYR A 73 -13.53 -4.51 8.84
CA TYR A 73 -15.00 -4.44 8.99
C TYR A 73 -15.41 -4.39 10.46
N PHE A 74 -14.88 -5.26 11.30
CA PHE A 74 -15.20 -5.26 12.72
C PHE A 74 -14.65 -4.04 13.46
N VAL A 75 -13.47 -3.54 13.09
CA VAL A 75 -12.94 -2.26 13.58
C VAL A 75 -13.93 -1.13 13.28
N GLY A 76 -14.47 -1.07 12.07
CA GLY A 76 -15.50 -0.07 11.72
C GLY A 76 -16.82 -0.28 12.44
N LYS A 77 -17.29 -1.52 12.54
CA LYS A 77 -18.57 -1.87 13.17
C LYS A 77 -18.60 -1.55 14.66
N TYR A 78 -17.54 -1.89 15.40
CA TYR A 78 -17.48 -1.69 16.85
C TYR A 78 -16.83 -0.37 17.25
N GLY A 79 -15.84 0.12 16.48
CA GLY A 79 -15.18 1.39 16.72
C GLY A 79 -15.96 2.61 16.23
N GLY A 80 -16.86 2.40 15.28
CA GLY A 80 -17.75 3.42 14.74
C GLY A 80 -17.03 4.57 14.03
N TRP A 81 -17.80 5.63 13.77
CA TRP A 81 -17.32 6.81 13.04
C TRP A 81 -16.16 7.52 13.71
N LYS A 82 -16.15 7.59 15.06
CA LYS A 82 -15.07 8.25 15.82
C LYS A 82 -13.71 7.62 15.59
N LEU A 83 -13.64 6.29 15.49
CA LEU A 83 -12.38 5.59 15.25
C LEU A 83 -11.89 5.82 13.81
N ILE A 84 -12.81 5.87 12.84
CA ILE A 84 -12.48 6.20 11.45
C ILE A 84 -11.89 7.61 11.35
N LEU A 85 -12.50 8.59 12.02
CA LEU A 85 -11.97 9.96 12.06
C LEU A 85 -10.58 10.03 12.71
N ALA A 86 -10.34 9.28 13.78
CA ALA A 86 -9.04 9.23 14.42
C ALA A 86 -7.97 8.65 13.47
N GLY A 87 -8.29 7.55 12.77
CA GLY A 87 -7.40 6.96 11.76
C GLY A 87 -7.14 7.90 10.59
N ALA A 88 -8.14 8.60 10.10
CA ALA A 88 -8.02 9.53 8.98
C ALA A 88 -7.06 10.70 9.25
N LYS A 89 -6.96 11.15 10.50
CA LYS A 89 -6.00 12.19 10.90
C LYS A 89 -4.56 11.76 10.67
N VAL A 90 -4.24 10.47 10.83
CA VAL A 90 -2.90 9.92 10.55
C VAL A 90 -2.55 10.08 9.07
N PHE A 91 -3.54 9.93 8.18
CA PHE A 91 -3.38 10.08 6.73
C PHE A 91 -3.63 11.52 6.24
N ARG A 92 -3.83 12.50 7.16
CA ARG A 92 -4.16 13.90 6.85
C ARG A 92 -5.42 14.05 5.97
N ILE A 93 -6.37 13.12 6.09
CA ILE A 93 -7.65 13.16 5.37
C ILE A 93 -8.62 14.05 6.15
N GLN A 94 -9.27 14.98 5.45
CA GLN A 94 -10.26 15.87 6.07
C GLN A 94 -11.58 15.14 6.31
N GLU A 95 -12.29 15.52 7.37
CA GLU A 95 -13.58 14.92 7.76
C GLU A 95 -14.61 14.99 6.63
N ILE A 96 -14.64 16.11 5.88
CA ILE A 96 -15.57 16.29 4.76
C ILE A 96 -15.35 15.25 3.65
N GLN A 97 -14.11 14.88 3.38
CA GLN A 97 -13.78 13.85 2.38
C GLN A 97 -14.26 12.47 2.84
N LEU A 98 -14.17 12.19 4.15
CA LEU A 98 -14.68 10.94 4.72
C LEU A 98 -16.20 10.87 4.72
N GLU A 99 -16.89 11.98 4.98
CA GLU A 99 -18.34 12.04 4.89
C GLU A 99 -18.85 11.81 3.47
N GLU A 100 -18.15 12.34 2.46
CA GLU A 100 -18.43 12.03 1.07
C GLU A 100 -18.24 10.53 0.76
N ILE A 101 -17.14 9.93 1.25
CA ILE A 101 -16.91 8.49 1.11
C ILE A 101 -18.03 7.71 1.79
N LYS A 102 -18.39 8.04 3.02
CA LYS A 102 -19.50 7.42 3.76
C LYS A 102 -20.82 7.50 3.00
N THR A 103 -21.12 8.67 2.42
CA THR A 103 -22.32 8.87 1.61
C THR A 103 -22.34 8.00 0.36
N LYS A 104 -21.20 7.90 -0.35
CA LYS A 104 -21.04 7.01 -1.50
C LYS A 104 -21.17 5.53 -1.11
N PHE A 105 -20.62 5.15 0.04
CA PHE A 105 -20.77 3.80 0.59
C PHE A 105 -22.23 3.46 0.96
N SER A 106 -22.95 4.38 1.59
CA SER A 106 -24.36 4.19 1.95
C SER A 106 -25.25 4.00 0.71
N LYS A 107 -24.93 4.71 -0.40
CA LYS A 107 -25.67 4.58 -1.66
C LYS A 107 -25.43 3.25 -2.39
N ASN A 108 -24.20 2.76 -2.39
CA ASN A 108 -23.84 1.51 -3.05
C ASN A 108 -22.61 0.83 -2.42
N SER A 109 -22.82 0.24 -1.23
CA SER A 109 -21.77 -0.40 -0.45
C SER A 109 -21.05 -1.54 -1.21
N VAL A 110 -21.76 -2.26 -2.10
CA VAL A 110 -21.18 -3.35 -2.90
C VAL A 110 -20.07 -2.84 -3.83
N LYS A 111 -20.42 -1.84 -4.64
CA LYS A 111 -19.44 -1.24 -5.58
C LYS A 111 -18.33 -0.54 -4.82
N ALA A 112 -18.64 0.12 -3.72
CA ALA A 112 -17.68 0.85 -2.92
C ALA A 112 -16.64 -0.10 -2.27
N VAL A 113 -17.06 -1.26 -1.73
CA VAL A 113 -16.15 -2.27 -1.17
C VAL A 113 -15.29 -2.91 -2.26
N PHE A 114 -15.87 -3.25 -3.40
CA PHE A 114 -15.13 -3.93 -4.48
C PHE A 114 -14.15 -2.99 -5.16
N PHE A 115 -14.64 -1.89 -5.73
CA PHE A 115 -13.82 -0.95 -6.50
C PHE A 115 -12.93 -0.05 -5.63
N GLY A 116 -13.34 0.22 -4.39
CA GLY A 116 -12.54 0.98 -3.43
C GLY A 116 -11.17 0.36 -3.15
N ARG A 117 -11.02 -0.97 -3.32
CA ARG A 117 -9.74 -1.66 -3.14
C ARG A 117 -8.66 -1.28 -4.17
N PHE A 118 -9.08 -0.78 -5.33
CA PHE A 118 -8.15 -0.37 -6.39
C PHE A 118 -7.66 1.07 -6.24
N ILE A 119 -8.22 1.81 -5.29
CA ILE A 119 -7.83 3.20 -5.01
C ILE A 119 -7.12 3.21 -3.64
N PRO A 120 -5.80 3.53 -3.57
CA PRO A 120 -4.98 3.34 -2.37
C PRO A 120 -5.58 3.92 -1.08
N LEU A 121 -6.03 5.18 -1.11
CA LEU A 121 -6.64 5.82 0.07
C LEU A 121 -8.00 5.22 0.42
N ILE A 122 -8.84 4.91 -0.57
CA ILE A 122 -10.18 4.37 -0.33
C ILE A 122 -10.08 2.93 0.18
N ARG A 123 -9.07 2.17 -0.26
CA ARG A 123 -8.86 0.79 0.14
C ARG A 123 -8.72 0.62 1.66
N ILE A 124 -7.93 1.48 2.30
CA ILE A 124 -7.71 1.42 3.76
C ILE A 124 -9.02 1.58 4.52
N PHE A 125 -9.92 2.46 4.03
CA PHE A 125 -11.19 2.75 4.66
C PHE A 125 -12.35 1.88 4.17
N SER A 126 -12.19 1.12 3.07
CA SER A 126 -13.30 0.43 2.43
C SER A 126 -13.93 -0.65 3.33
N SER A 127 -13.14 -1.46 4.01
CA SER A 127 -13.62 -2.47 4.95
C SER A 127 -14.15 -1.86 6.25
N PRO A 128 -13.44 -0.94 6.93
CA PRO A 128 -13.99 -0.23 8.08
C PRO A 128 -15.27 0.54 7.76
N MET A 129 -15.35 1.19 6.61
CA MET A 129 -16.54 1.94 6.22
C MET A 129 -17.76 1.04 6.01
N ALA A 130 -17.56 -0.16 5.44
CA ALA A 130 -18.63 -1.17 5.32
C ALA A 130 -19.17 -1.58 6.71
N GLY A 131 -18.30 -1.64 7.73
CA GLY A 131 -18.70 -1.86 9.11
C GLY A 131 -19.49 -0.69 9.71
N VAL A 132 -19.03 0.55 9.49
CA VAL A 132 -19.70 1.78 9.97
C VAL A 132 -21.11 1.95 9.37
N VAL A 133 -21.29 1.63 8.08
CA VAL A 133 -22.60 1.70 7.42
C VAL A 133 -23.46 0.45 7.65
N GLU A 134 -23.03 -0.43 8.57
CA GLU A 134 -23.74 -1.65 8.97
C GLU A 134 -24.10 -2.57 7.79
N MET A 135 -23.22 -2.68 6.79
CA MET A 135 -23.42 -3.60 5.69
C MET A 135 -23.59 -5.03 6.21
N PRO A 136 -24.61 -5.83 5.77
CA PRO A 136 -24.77 -7.21 6.21
C PRO A 136 -23.49 -8.02 6.02
N PHE A 137 -23.01 -8.66 7.10
CA PHE A 137 -21.69 -9.31 7.11
C PHE A 137 -21.51 -10.38 6.02
N ALA A 138 -22.53 -11.21 5.79
CA ALA A 138 -22.47 -12.22 4.75
C ALA A 138 -22.28 -11.61 3.34
N LYS A 139 -22.95 -10.48 3.06
CA LYS A 139 -22.80 -9.74 1.82
C LYS A 139 -21.42 -9.11 1.69
N PHE A 140 -20.93 -8.51 2.80
CA PHE A 140 -19.56 -7.99 2.88
C PHE A 140 -18.53 -9.08 2.61
N LEU A 141 -18.67 -10.26 3.26
CA LEU A 141 -17.73 -11.37 3.15
C LEU A 141 -17.54 -11.84 1.70
N GLY A 142 -18.63 -12.04 0.95
CA GLY A 142 -18.57 -12.44 -0.45
C GLY A 142 -17.88 -11.41 -1.35
N ILE A 143 -18.20 -10.12 -1.16
CA ILE A 143 -17.62 -9.03 -1.95
C ILE A 143 -16.16 -8.80 -1.56
N ASN A 144 -15.84 -8.88 -0.26
CA ASN A 144 -14.50 -8.78 0.28
C ASN A 144 -13.59 -9.87 -0.30
N LEU A 145 -14.08 -11.12 -0.36
CA LEU A 145 -13.36 -12.25 -0.94
C LEU A 145 -13.10 -12.04 -2.44
N ALA A 146 -14.16 -11.71 -3.20
CA ALA A 146 -14.04 -11.45 -4.63
C ALA A 146 -13.06 -10.29 -4.91
N GLY A 147 -13.17 -9.19 -4.17
CA GLY A 147 -12.28 -8.05 -4.30
C GLY A 147 -10.83 -8.38 -3.91
N ALA A 148 -10.62 -9.17 -2.85
CA ALA A 148 -9.29 -9.59 -2.42
C ALA A 148 -8.59 -10.46 -3.47
N ILE A 149 -9.29 -11.46 -4.01
CA ILE A 149 -8.76 -12.33 -5.07
C ILE A 149 -8.46 -11.52 -6.33
N THR A 150 -9.40 -10.68 -6.78
CA THR A 150 -9.21 -9.88 -8.00
C THR A 150 -8.03 -8.92 -7.85
N TRP A 151 -7.94 -8.19 -6.74
CA TRP A 151 -6.85 -7.26 -6.48
C TRP A 151 -5.50 -7.98 -6.39
N ALA A 152 -5.42 -9.06 -5.61
CA ALA A 152 -4.19 -9.84 -5.47
C ALA A 152 -3.75 -10.43 -6.82
N SER A 153 -4.69 -10.95 -7.63
CA SER A 153 -4.41 -11.47 -8.96
C SER A 153 -3.83 -10.39 -9.87
N VAL A 154 -4.44 -9.21 -9.92
CA VAL A 154 -3.96 -8.10 -10.77
C VAL A 154 -2.56 -7.69 -10.33
N MET A 155 -2.35 -7.39 -9.04
CA MET A 155 -1.07 -6.88 -8.55
C MET A 155 0.05 -7.89 -8.66
N THR A 156 -0.19 -9.14 -8.22
CA THR A 156 0.82 -10.21 -8.28
C THR A 156 1.16 -10.55 -9.73
N THR A 157 0.16 -10.63 -10.63
CA THR A 157 0.39 -10.99 -12.04
C THR A 157 1.16 -9.90 -12.77
N LEU A 158 0.81 -8.63 -12.60
CA LEU A 158 1.55 -7.53 -13.21
C LEU A 158 3.02 -7.53 -12.75
N ALA A 159 3.25 -7.65 -11.45
CA ALA A 159 4.59 -7.71 -10.89
C ALA A 159 5.37 -8.96 -11.36
N PHE A 160 4.71 -10.11 -11.48
CA PHE A 160 5.27 -11.36 -12.01
C PHE A 160 5.76 -11.20 -13.44
N PHE A 161 4.98 -10.58 -14.32
CA PHE A 161 5.42 -10.36 -15.69
C PHE A 161 6.60 -9.38 -15.77
N VAL A 162 6.64 -8.38 -14.91
CA VAL A 162 7.82 -7.49 -14.82
C VAL A 162 9.05 -8.28 -14.39
N GLY A 163 8.94 -9.15 -13.38
CA GLY A 163 10.03 -10.00 -12.90
C GLY A 163 10.51 -11.05 -13.90
N LYS A 164 9.69 -11.41 -14.92
CA LYS A 164 10.13 -12.26 -16.03
C LYS A 164 11.00 -11.54 -17.07
N VAL A 165 10.84 -10.23 -17.19
CA VAL A 165 11.52 -9.42 -18.23
C VAL A 165 12.72 -8.70 -17.65
N VAL A 166 12.65 -8.29 -16.41
CA VAL A 166 13.69 -7.51 -15.71
C VAL A 166 14.37 -8.43 -14.68
N SER A 167 15.71 -8.49 -14.70
CA SER A 167 16.45 -9.23 -13.67
C SER A 167 16.45 -8.47 -12.32
N LEU A 168 16.64 -9.21 -11.22
CA LEU A 168 16.76 -8.60 -9.89
C LEU A 168 17.91 -7.59 -9.82
N GLU A 169 19.03 -7.91 -10.49
CA GLU A 169 20.19 -7.02 -10.58
C GLU A 169 19.85 -5.71 -11.29
N GLN A 170 19.15 -5.77 -12.42
CA GLN A 170 18.68 -4.58 -13.15
C GLN A 170 17.71 -3.74 -12.30
N LEU A 171 16.80 -4.40 -11.57
CA LEU A 171 15.88 -3.70 -10.67
C LEU A 171 16.65 -2.96 -9.56
N LEU A 172 17.62 -3.62 -8.91
CA LEU A 172 18.43 -3.02 -7.86
C LEU A 172 19.29 -1.86 -8.41
N GLU A 173 19.81 -2.00 -9.61
CA GLU A 173 20.54 -0.93 -10.31
C GLU A 173 19.63 0.28 -10.59
N TRP A 174 18.41 0.06 -11.06
CA TRP A 174 17.44 1.13 -11.28
C TRP A 174 17.01 1.80 -9.96
N VAL A 175 16.68 1.01 -8.94
CA VAL A 175 16.32 1.54 -7.63
C VAL A 175 17.45 2.41 -7.06
N SER A 176 18.69 1.98 -7.15
CA SER A 176 19.84 2.77 -6.68
C SER A 176 20.02 4.06 -7.48
N LYS A 177 19.89 4.02 -8.80
CA LYS A 177 19.95 5.22 -9.66
C LYS A 177 18.82 6.20 -9.37
N PHE A 178 17.58 5.70 -9.21
CA PHE A 178 16.42 6.54 -8.86
C PHE A 178 16.51 7.08 -7.43
N ALA A 179 17.04 6.32 -6.47
CA ALA A 179 17.26 6.80 -5.11
C ALA A 179 18.28 7.95 -5.06
N ILE A 180 19.36 7.83 -5.84
CA ILE A 180 20.37 8.90 -5.99
C ILE A 180 19.73 10.13 -6.64
N LEU A 181 18.96 9.96 -7.71
CA LEU A 181 18.26 11.07 -8.36
C LEU A 181 17.26 11.75 -7.42
N ALA A 182 16.46 10.96 -6.68
CA ALA A 182 15.52 11.49 -5.69
C ALA A 182 16.24 12.27 -4.57
N LEU A 183 17.39 11.79 -4.13
CA LEU A 183 18.24 12.47 -3.15
C LEU A 183 18.73 13.83 -3.70
N PHE A 184 19.21 13.88 -4.94
CA PHE A 184 19.62 15.13 -5.58
C PHE A 184 18.46 16.12 -5.73
N ILE A 185 17.27 15.63 -6.11
CA ILE A 185 16.07 16.47 -6.19
C ILE A 185 15.69 16.99 -4.80
N ALA A 186 15.70 16.16 -3.76
CA ALA A 186 15.40 16.58 -2.39
C ALA A 186 16.40 17.61 -1.87
N ILE A 187 17.70 17.39 -2.10
CA ILE A 187 18.75 18.36 -1.76
C ILE A 187 18.53 19.69 -2.53
N GLY A 188 18.19 19.61 -3.82
CA GLY A 188 17.88 20.78 -4.64
C GLY A 188 16.69 21.57 -4.07
N PHE A 189 15.62 20.90 -3.67
CA PHE A 189 14.45 21.53 -3.04
C PHE A 189 14.77 22.23 -1.71
N ILE A 190 15.79 21.79 -0.98
CA ILE A 190 16.22 22.39 0.26
C ILE A 190 17.23 23.51 0.00
N VAL A 191 18.23 23.25 -0.83
CA VAL A 191 19.37 24.17 -1.04
C VAL A 191 18.99 25.38 -1.90
N VAL A 192 18.16 25.17 -2.95
CA VAL A 192 17.81 26.26 -3.89
C VAL A 192 17.04 27.40 -3.19
N PRO A 193 16.01 27.17 -2.36
CA PRO A 193 15.33 28.24 -1.64
C PRO A 193 16.28 29.00 -0.69
N ILE A 194 17.09 28.25 0.08
CA ILE A 194 18.08 28.86 1.03
C ILE A 194 19.08 29.73 0.27
N TRP A 195 19.55 29.24 -0.89
CA TRP A 195 20.49 30.01 -1.71
C TRP A 195 19.85 31.26 -2.34
N LEU A 196 18.59 31.15 -2.80
CA LEU A 196 17.86 32.32 -3.32
C LEU A 196 17.60 33.36 -2.23
N GLU A 197 17.22 32.94 -1.02
CA GLU A 197 16.98 33.81 0.11
C GLU A 197 18.28 34.53 0.58
N SER A 198 19.41 33.82 0.58
CA SER A 198 20.72 34.39 0.90
C SER A 198 21.20 35.43 -0.13
N ARG A 199 20.73 35.35 -1.37
CA ARG A 199 21.03 36.37 -2.40
C ARG A 199 20.17 37.62 -2.26
N THR A 200 18.88 37.47 -1.92
CA THR A 200 17.98 38.62 -1.72
C THR A 200 18.37 39.45 -0.49
N LEU A 201 18.89 38.82 0.55
CA LEU A 201 19.39 39.53 1.74
C LEU A 201 20.66 40.33 1.45
N LYS A 202 21.54 39.87 0.56
CA LYS A 202 22.76 40.60 0.17
C LYS A 202 22.51 41.75 -0.79
N SER A 203 21.40 41.80 -1.50
CA SER A 203 21.05 42.90 -2.40
C SER A 203 20.26 44.02 -1.70
N GLY A 204 19.77 43.79 -0.47
CA GLY A 204 19.10 44.84 0.34
C GLY A 204 19.99 45.63 1.29
N GLU A 205 21.28 45.29 1.43
CA GLU A 205 22.24 46.03 2.27
C GLU A 205 23.10 47.03 1.47
N GLY A 206 22.75 47.28 0.21
CA GLY A 206 23.52 48.15 -0.71
C GLY A 206 22.80 49.44 -1.15
N GLU A 207 21.69 49.84 -0.49
CA GLU A 207 21.02 51.13 -0.73
C GLU A 207 21.11 52.08 0.49
#